data_fad8d60de1f618c6dd415c8c3e5914be
#
_entry.id   fad8d60de1f618c6dd415c8c3e5914be
#
_cell.length_a   1.000
_cell.length_b   1.000
_cell.length_c   1.000
_cell.angle_alpha   90.00
_cell.angle_beta   90.00
_cell.angle_gamma   90.00
#
_symmetry.space_group_name_H-M   'P 1'
#
loop_
_entity.id
_entity.type
_entity.pdbx_description
1 polymer ?
#
loop_
_entity_poly.entity_id
_entity_poly.type
_entity_poly.pdbx_seq_one_letter_code
_entity_poly.pdbx_strand_id
1 'polypeptide(L)' 'MKNRLEEIRKAKGITQEELANALEVSRQTVGSLENGRYNPSIILAFKIARFFEVSIEEVFICEEDEK' A
#
# COMPACT_ATOMS: atom_id res chain seq x y z
N MET A 1 -2.60 -3.07 -10.17
CA MET A 1 -2.38 -1.62 -10.09
C MET A 1 -0.97 -1.35 -9.61
N LYS A 2 -0.29 -0.42 -10.23
CA LYS A 2 1.03 -0.07 -9.79
C LYS A 2 0.98 0.72 -8.51
N ASN A 3 1.99 0.57 -7.67
CA ASN A 3 2.04 1.34 -6.44
C ASN A 3 3.47 1.46 -5.95
N ARG A 4 3.67 2.35 -4.99
CA ARG A 4 4.96 2.58 -4.40
C ARG A 4 4.97 2.15 -2.93
N LEU A 5 4.09 1.23 -2.58
CA LEU A 5 3.92 0.84 -1.18
C LEU A 5 5.20 0.24 -0.62
N GLU A 6 5.84 -0.65 -1.36
CA GLU A 6 7.07 -1.27 -0.88
C GLU A 6 8.15 -0.22 -0.67
N GLU A 7 8.27 0.71 -1.60
CA GLU A 7 9.27 1.75 -1.50
C GLU A 7 9.03 2.62 -0.27
N ILE A 8 7.77 3.00 -0.04
CA ILE A 8 7.44 3.85 1.09
C ILE A 8 7.64 3.09 2.40
N ARG A 9 7.27 1.79 2.41
CA ARG A 9 7.45 0.98 3.60
C ARG A 9 8.92 0.86 3.97
N LYS A 10 9.77 0.60 2.97
CA LYS A 10 11.19 0.45 3.22
C LYS A 10 11.82 1.77 3.67
N ALA A 11 11.33 2.88 3.16
CA ALA A 11 11.83 4.18 3.58
C ALA A 11 11.52 4.43 5.05
N LYS A 12 10.44 3.82 5.56
CA LYS A 12 10.10 3.95 6.96
C LYS A 12 10.85 2.93 7.81
N GLY A 13 11.52 1.98 7.19
CA GLY A 13 12.29 0.99 7.94
C GLY A 13 11.46 -0.09 8.60
N ILE A 14 10.27 -0.39 8.07
CA ILE A 14 9.44 -1.41 8.70
C ILE A 14 9.29 -2.59 7.76
N THR A 15 9.01 -3.76 8.35
CA THR A 15 8.86 -4.99 7.59
C THR A 15 7.43 -5.13 7.11
N GLN A 16 7.21 -6.10 6.21
CA GLN A 16 5.85 -6.39 5.76
C GLN A 16 4.99 -6.84 6.92
N GLU A 17 5.56 -7.59 7.85
CA GLU A 17 4.78 -8.07 8.97
C GLU A 17 4.37 -6.91 9.88
N GLU A 18 5.27 -5.97 10.10
CA GLU A 18 4.94 -4.81 10.92
C GLU A 18 3.84 -3.98 10.28
N LEU A 19 3.91 -3.82 8.96
CA LEU A 19 2.87 -3.07 8.26
C LEU A 19 1.55 -3.83 8.33
N ALA A 20 1.59 -5.14 8.15
CA ALA A 20 0.37 -5.94 8.20
C ALA A 20 -0.31 -5.79 9.54
N ASN A 21 0.48 -5.83 10.63
CA ASN A 21 -0.09 -5.68 11.95
C ASN A 21 -0.71 -4.30 12.12
N ALA A 22 -0.06 -3.27 11.62
CA ALA A 22 -0.57 -1.91 11.75
C ALA A 22 -1.88 -1.74 10.97
N LEU A 23 -2.00 -2.41 9.83
CA LEU A 23 -3.18 -2.30 9.00
C LEU A 23 -4.24 -3.34 9.37
N GLU A 24 -3.90 -4.25 10.27
CA GLU A 24 -4.81 -5.31 10.70
C GLU A 24 -5.18 -6.24 9.55
N VAL A 25 -4.21 -6.59 8.73
CA VAL A 25 -4.39 -7.55 7.66
C VAL A 25 -3.26 -8.57 7.74
N SER A 26 -3.29 -9.60 6.91
CA SER A 26 -2.25 -10.61 6.93
C SER A 26 -1.01 -10.10 6.19
N ARG A 27 0.14 -10.67 6.51
CA ARG A 27 1.36 -10.33 5.82
C ARG A 27 1.24 -10.67 4.33
N GLN A 28 0.51 -11.75 4.02
CA GLN A 28 0.30 -12.14 2.65
C GLN A 28 -0.45 -11.06 1.88
N THR A 29 -1.39 -10.40 2.54
CA THR A 29 -2.14 -9.31 1.93
C THR A 29 -1.20 -8.16 1.59
N VAL A 30 -0.27 -7.83 2.49
CA VAL A 30 0.69 -6.76 2.21
C VAL A 30 1.54 -7.14 1.01
N GLY A 31 2.02 -8.39 0.95
CA GLY A 31 2.80 -8.83 -0.18
C GLY A 31 2.04 -8.73 -1.49
N SER A 32 0.77 -9.12 -1.49
CA SER A 32 -0.04 -9.05 -2.69
C SER A 32 -0.30 -7.61 -3.11
N LEU A 33 -0.46 -6.71 -2.14
CA LEU A 33 -0.62 -5.30 -2.46
C LEU A 33 0.64 -4.77 -3.11
N GLU A 34 1.80 -5.10 -2.56
CA GLU A 34 3.06 -4.57 -3.07
C GLU A 34 3.37 -5.11 -4.46
N ASN A 35 2.93 -6.33 -4.75
CA ASN A 35 3.13 -6.91 -6.05
C ASN A 35 2.18 -6.38 -7.10
N GLY A 36 1.17 -5.65 -6.71
CA GLY A 36 0.16 -5.17 -7.65
C GLY A 36 -0.89 -6.19 -8.01
N ARG A 37 -0.90 -7.35 -7.32
CA ARG A 37 -1.88 -8.38 -7.61
C ARG A 37 -3.21 -8.14 -6.98
N TYR A 38 -3.25 -7.36 -5.95
CA TYR A 38 -4.46 -7.14 -5.17
C TYR A 38 -4.69 -5.64 -5.02
N ASN A 39 -5.85 -5.19 -5.42
CA ASN A 39 -6.19 -3.78 -5.26
C ASN A 39 -6.91 -3.63 -3.92
N PRO A 40 -6.51 -2.69 -3.09
CA PRO A 40 -7.11 -2.58 -1.78
C PRO A 40 -8.52 -2.03 -1.86
N SER A 41 -9.32 -2.31 -0.84
CA SER A 41 -10.59 -1.64 -0.69
C SER A 41 -10.31 -0.17 -0.43
N ILE A 42 -11.32 0.67 -0.59
CA ILE A 42 -11.10 2.07 -0.36
C ILE A 42 -10.75 2.34 1.10
N ILE A 43 -11.32 1.56 2.02
CA ILE A 43 -11.02 1.71 3.43
C ILE A 43 -9.55 1.37 3.70
N LEU A 44 -9.06 0.27 3.10
CA LEU A 44 -7.68 -0.12 3.31
C LEU A 44 -6.74 0.90 2.69
N ALA A 45 -7.09 1.45 1.53
CA ALA A 45 -6.26 2.46 0.89
C ALA A 45 -6.14 3.70 1.79
N PHE A 46 -7.21 4.11 2.44
CA PHE A 46 -7.16 5.22 3.36
C PHE A 46 -6.30 4.89 4.59
N LYS A 47 -6.41 3.65 5.10
CA LYS A 47 -5.60 3.27 6.25
C LYS A 47 -4.12 3.36 5.90
N ILE A 48 -3.74 2.90 4.70
CA ILE A 48 -2.35 2.94 4.28
C ILE A 48 -1.88 4.38 4.17
N ALA A 49 -2.67 5.23 3.53
CA ALA A 49 -2.27 6.61 3.34
C ALA A 49 -2.10 7.31 4.69
N ARG A 50 -3.02 7.07 5.61
CA ARG A 50 -2.93 7.69 6.91
C ARG A 50 -1.75 7.18 7.71
N PHE A 51 -1.47 5.87 7.61
CA PHE A 51 -0.36 5.30 8.36
C PHE A 51 0.95 5.94 7.94
N PHE A 52 1.13 6.19 6.65
CA PHE A 52 2.37 6.78 6.16
C PHE A 52 2.29 8.30 6.04
N GLU A 53 1.11 8.87 6.35
CA GLU A 53 0.91 10.31 6.29
C GLU A 53 1.19 10.85 4.90
N VAL A 54 0.66 10.17 3.90
CA VAL A 54 0.80 10.58 2.51
C VAL A 54 -0.57 10.50 1.87
N SER A 55 -0.70 11.00 0.65
CA SER A 55 -1.97 10.91 -0.05
C SER A 55 -2.08 9.55 -0.71
N ILE A 56 -3.29 9.14 -1.04
CA ILE A 56 -3.51 7.88 -1.73
C ILE A 56 -2.78 7.90 -3.06
N GLU A 57 -2.78 9.03 -3.75
CA GLU A 57 -2.13 9.13 -5.05
C GLU A 57 -0.62 8.97 -4.96
N GLU A 58 -0.04 9.22 -3.78
CA GLU A 58 1.38 9.02 -3.62
C GLU A 58 1.72 7.55 -3.48
N VAL A 59 0.76 6.74 -3.09
CA VAL A 59 0.99 5.31 -2.90
C VAL A 59 0.55 4.53 -4.13
N PHE A 60 -0.64 4.80 -4.64
CA PHE A 60 -1.21 4.02 -5.72
C PHE A 60 -1.25 4.84 -7.00
N ILE A 61 -0.73 4.27 -8.07
CA ILE A 61 -0.59 4.96 -9.33
C ILE A 61 -1.66 4.46 -10.28
N CYS A 62 -2.47 5.38 -10.74
CA CYS A 62 -3.54 5.05 -11.67
C CYS A 62 -3.04 5.34 -13.07
N GLU A 63 -3.04 4.33 -13.93
CA GLU A 63 -2.49 4.50 -15.25
C GLU A 63 -3.50 4.47 -16.36
N GLU A 64 -4.76 4.25 -16.04
CA GLU A 64 -5.68 4.10 -17.10
C GLU A 64 -6.06 5.38 -17.73
N ASP A 65 -5.67 6.47 -17.20
CA ASP A 65 -6.05 7.70 -17.79
C ASP A 65 -5.22 8.10 -18.91
N GLU A 66 -4.24 7.32 -19.22
CA GLU A 66 -3.45 7.68 -20.21
C GLU A 66 -4.06 7.52 -21.45
N LYS A 67 -5.11 7.05 -21.59
CA LYS A 67 -5.60 6.89 -22.78
C LYS A 67 -6.12 7.92 -23.32
#